data_6824b85ed9cc751f765d186b7555cfd8
#
_entry.id   6824b85ed9cc751f765d186b7555cfd8
#
_cell.length_a   1.000
_cell.length_b   1.000
_cell.length_c   1.000
_cell.angle_alpha   90.00
_cell.angle_beta   90.00
_cell.angle_gamma   90.00
#
_symmetry.space_group_name_H-M   'P 1'
#
loop_
_entity.id
_entity.type
_entity.pdbx_description
1 polymer ?
#
loop_
_entity_poly.entity_id
_entity_poly.type
_entity_poly.pdbx_seq_one_letter_code
_entity_poly.pdbx_strand_id
1 'polypeptide(L)'
;LVDIQAKLSEGKSEGYARWAKRYNLKEMSKTLIFLQENKIGSIEEMQERVDAATARYHELGDSIKVSEKRLAEIAVLKAHITNYAKTRPVYDAYRKTGYSKCFLETHRTEITLHKAAKAAFDEANLKKLPKVKELDAEYSKLLTEKKARYPDYRKAKEEMQELLRAQKNIELFFGEEKKP
;
A
#
# COMPACT_ATOMS: atom_id res chain seq x y z
N LEU A 1 -2.14 -21.09 17.62
CA LEU A 1 -2.04 -21.87 18.87
C LEU A 1 -1.08 -21.19 19.84
N VAL A 2 -1.16 -21.58 21.13
CA VAL A 2 -0.26 -21.12 22.20
C VAL A 2 0.70 -22.26 22.51
N ASP A 3 2.01 -21.99 22.48
CA ASP A 3 3.01 -22.92 23.00
C ASP A 3 2.95 -22.91 24.54
N ILE A 4 2.33 -23.96 25.08
CA ILE A 4 2.05 -24.07 26.52
C ILE A 4 3.32 -24.32 27.32
N GLN A 5 4.26 -25.11 26.78
CA GLN A 5 5.51 -25.43 27.45
C GLN A 5 6.41 -24.18 27.57
N ALA A 6 6.56 -23.43 26.47
CA ALA A 6 7.28 -22.18 26.50
C ALA A 6 6.67 -21.19 27.51
N LYS A 7 5.34 -21.11 27.58
CA LYS A 7 4.67 -20.19 28.53
C LYS A 7 4.79 -20.62 29.99
N LEU A 8 4.81 -21.90 30.27
CA LEU A 8 5.09 -22.42 31.62
C LEU A 8 6.53 -22.15 32.06
N SER A 9 7.51 -22.31 31.16
CA SER A 9 8.91 -21.98 31.44
C SER A 9 9.13 -20.47 31.65
N GLU A 10 8.28 -19.61 31.05
CA GLU A 10 8.24 -18.16 31.31
C GLU A 10 7.55 -17.82 32.66
N GLY A 11 7.14 -18.79 33.47
CA GLY A 11 6.52 -18.59 34.79
C GLY A 11 5.02 -18.38 34.76
N LYS A 12 4.31 -18.73 33.69
CA LYS A 12 2.85 -18.70 33.65
C LYS A 12 2.27 -19.81 34.53
N SER A 13 1.10 -19.54 35.15
CA SER A 13 0.45 -20.44 36.08
C SER A 13 -0.18 -21.66 35.39
N GLU A 14 -0.43 -22.74 36.17
CA GLU A 14 -1.20 -23.89 35.70
C GLU A 14 -2.65 -23.52 35.27
N GLY A 15 -3.23 -22.49 35.87
CA GLY A 15 -4.51 -21.95 35.44
C GLY A 15 -4.45 -21.43 34.00
N TYR A 16 -3.35 -20.74 33.65
CA TYR A 16 -3.09 -20.31 32.30
C TYR A 16 -2.93 -21.51 31.34
N ALA A 17 -2.20 -22.54 31.75
CA ALA A 17 -2.01 -23.75 30.94
C ALA A 17 -3.35 -24.44 30.62
N ARG A 18 -4.25 -24.56 31.63
CA ARG A 18 -5.60 -25.12 31.42
C ARG A 18 -6.45 -24.29 30.46
N TRP A 19 -6.36 -22.96 30.55
CA TRP A 19 -7.01 -22.05 29.60
C TRP A 19 -6.44 -22.24 28.20
N ALA A 20 -5.10 -22.26 28.05
CA ALA A 20 -4.42 -22.40 26.77
C ALA A 20 -4.74 -23.73 26.08
N LYS A 21 -4.84 -24.84 26.83
CA LYS A 21 -5.29 -26.13 26.27
C LYS A 21 -6.69 -26.04 25.64
N ARG A 22 -7.64 -25.43 26.34
CA ARG A 22 -9.00 -25.23 25.81
C ARG A 22 -9.03 -24.29 24.62
N TYR A 23 -8.23 -23.22 24.66
CA TYR A 23 -8.08 -22.28 23.56
C TYR A 23 -7.50 -22.99 22.33
N ASN A 24 -6.40 -23.72 22.47
CA ASN A 24 -5.77 -24.47 21.39
C ASN A 24 -6.72 -25.48 20.75
N LEU A 25 -7.46 -26.24 21.57
CA LEU A 25 -8.45 -27.19 21.05
C LEU A 25 -9.54 -26.49 20.21
N LYS A 26 -10.04 -25.35 20.67
CA LYS A 26 -11.03 -24.56 19.92
C LYS A 26 -10.46 -24.00 18.61
N GLU A 27 -9.25 -23.46 18.65
CA GLU A 27 -8.60 -22.93 17.45
C GLU A 27 -8.23 -24.04 16.45
N MET A 28 -7.81 -25.21 16.95
CA MET A 28 -7.54 -26.35 16.06
C MET A 28 -8.81 -26.89 15.43
N SER A 29 -9.92 -26.96 16.17
CA SER A 29 -11.22 -27.33 15.59
C SER A 29 -11.65 -26.38 14.47
N LYS A 30 -11.47 -25.07 14.65
CA LYS A 30 -11.74 -24.08 13.58
C LYS A 30 -10.82 -24.29 12.37
N THR A 31 -9.54 -24.58 12.62
CA THR A 31 -8.58 -24.85 11.55
C THR A 31 -9.00 -26.09 10.74
N LEU A 32 -9.39 -27.18 11.40
CA LEU A 32 -9.86 -28.38 10.72
C LEU A 32 -11.13 -28.15 9.88
N ILE A 33 -12.10 -27.38 10.41
CA ILE A 33 -13.30 -27.01 9.66
C ILE A 33 -12.91 -26.18 8.43
N PHE A 34 -12.03 -25.18 8.59
CA PHE A 34 -11.53 -24.38 7.49
C PHE A 34 -10.86 -25.21 6.39
N LEU A 35 -10.03 -26.19 6.78
CA LEU A 35 -9.36 -27.09 5.83
C LEU A 35 -10.39 -27.93 5.05
N GLN A 36 -11.39 -28.47 5.77
CA GLN A 36 -12.44 -29.27 5.17
C GLN A 36 -13.30 -28.45 4.18
N GLU A 37 -13.73 -27.25 4.59
CA GLU A 37 -14.54 -26.36 3.74
C GLU A 37 -13.76 -25.92 2.49
N ASN A 38 -12.46 -25.69 2.61
CA ASN A 38 -11.59 -25.30 1.51
C ASN A 38 -10.99 -26.50 0.75
N LYS A 39 -11.32 -27.74 1.15
CA LYS A 39 -10.83 -28.98 0.53
C LYS A 39 -9.30 -29.07 0.45
N ILE A 40 -8.63 -28.67 1.54
CA ILE A 40 -7.18 -28.74 1.67
C ILE A 40 -6.84 -30.06 2.39
N GLY A 41 -6.26 -30.99 1.67
CA GLY A 41 -5.99 -32.36 2.15
C GLY A 41 -4.54 -32.65 2.50
N SER A 42 -3.60 -31.78 2.11
CA SER A 42 -2.16 -31.98 2.39
C SER A 42 -1.44 -30.67 2.76
N ILE A 43 -0.23 -30.82 3.31
CA ILE A 43 0.64 -29.67 3.63
C ILE A 43 1.08 -28.96 2.35
N GLU A 44 1.34 -29.72 1.30
CA GLU A 44 1.73 -29.21 -0.02
C GLU A 44 0.61 -28.36 -0.62
N GLU A 45 -0.63 -28.83 -0.60
CA GLU A 45 -1.79 -28.06 -1.05
C GLU A 45 -1.99 -26.79 -0.22
N MET A 46 -1.76 -26.86 1.09
CA MET A 46 -1.80 -25.68 1.97
C MET A 46 -0.76 -24.66 1.55
N GLN A 47 0.49 -25.09 1.31
CA GLN A 47 1.58 -24.21 0.90
C GLN A 47 1.26 -23.52 -0.44
N GLU A 48 0.80 -24.28 -1.43
CA GLU A 48 0.39 -23.74 -2.72
C GLU A 48 -0.73 -22.68 -2.60
N ARG A 49 -1.71 -22.93 -1.72
CA ARG A 49 -2.79 -21.96 -1.46
C ARG A 49 -2.28 -20.70 -0.77
N VAL A 50 -1.39 -20.83 0.20
CA VAL A 50 -0.77 -19.70 0.89
C VAL A 50 0.03 -18.86 -0.10
N ASP A 51 0.84 -19.49 -0.94
CA ASP A 51 1.67 -18.81 -1.93
C ASP A 51 0.80 -18.07 -2.96
N ALA A 52 -0.24 -18.72 -3.47
CA ALA A 52 -1.16 -18.11 -4.43
C ALA A 52 -1.93 -16.92 -3.83
N ALA A 53 -2.45 -17.06 -2.60
CA ALA A 53 -3.16 -15.98 -1.91
C ALA A 53 -2.23 -14.80 -1.58
N THR A 54 -0.99 -15.09 -1.19
CA THR A 54 0.04 -14.08 -0.90
C THR A 54 0.42 -13.32 -2.16
N ALA A 55 0.66 -14.03 -3.27
CA ALA A 55 0.96 -13.42 -4.55
C ALA A 55 -0.18 -12.50 -5.02
N ARG A 56 -1.42 -12.96 -4.93
CA ARG A 56 -2.61 -12.16 -5.29
C ARG A 56 -2.74 -10.91 -4.43
N TYR A 57 -2.54 -11.01 -3.12
CA TYR A 57 -2.57 -9.86 -2.22
C TYR A 57 -1.51 -8.83 -2.59
N HIS A 58 -0.27 -9.25 -2.88
CA HIS A 58 0.82 -8.36 -3.28
C HIS A 58 0.55 -7.70 -4.64
N GLU A 59 0.09 -8.46 -5.64
CA GLU A 59 -0.26 -7.93 -6.96
C GLU A 59 -1.30 -6.80 -6.87
N LEU A 60 -2.39 -7.03 -6.15
CA LEU A 60 -3.43 -6.03 -5.93
C LEU A 60 -2.90 -4.82 -5.16
N GLY A 61 -2.08 -5.05 -4.13
CA GLY A 61 -1.44 -3.99 -3.35
C GLY A 61 -0.51 -3.11 -4.19
N ASP A 62 0.31 -3.71 -5.02
CA ASP A 62 1.25 -3.00 -5.87
C ASP A 62 0.53 -2.23 -6.98
N SER A 63 -0.53 -2.79 -7.55
CA SER A 63 -1.41 -2.08 -8.50
C SER A 63 -2.05 -0.83 -7.87
N ILE A 64 -2.48 -0.90 -6.60
CA ILE A 64 -3.01 0.25 -5.86
C ILE A 64 -1.92 1.29 -5.63
N LYS A 65 -0.72 0.90 -5.20
CA LYS A 65 0.43 1.80 -4.97
C LYS A 65 0.85 2.53 -6.25
N VAL A 66 0.88 1.83 -7.39
CA VAL A 66 1.17 2.46 -8.69
C VAL A 66 0.14 3.53 -9.02
N SER A 67 -1.15 3.24 -8.80
CA SER A 67 -2.21 4.23 -9.01
C SER A 67 -2.08 5.41 -8.06
N GLU A 68 -1.75 5.19 -6.78
CA GLU A 68 -1.53 6.25 -5.78
C GLU A 68 -0.35 7.16 -6.14
N LYS A 69 0.76 6.56 -6.56
CA LYS A 69 1.93 7.31 -7.03
C LYS A 69 1.57 8.21 -8.20
N ARG A 70 0.86 7.67 -9.20
CA ARG A 70 0.45 8.43 -10.37
C ARG A 70 -0.54 9.55 -10.03
N LEU A 71 -1.48 9.31 -9.13
CA LEU A 71 -2.40 10.34 -8.62
C LEU A 71 -1.65 11.50 -7.95
N ALA A 72 -0.63 11.20 -7.14
CA ALA A 72 0.22 12.22 -6.51
C ALA A 72 1.02 13.02 -7.55
N GLU A 73 1.62 12.34 -8.54
CA GLU A 73 2.33 13.00 -9.64
C GLU A 73 1.43 13.97 -10.43
N ILE A 74 0.21 13.54 -10.76
CA ILE A 74 -0.77 14.39 -11.44
C ILE A 74 -1.12 15.62 -10.60
N ALA A 75 -1.34 15.46 -9.30
CA ALA A 75 -1.65 16.55 -8.41
C ALA A 75 -0.54 17.59 -8.36
N VAL A 76 0.71 17.15 -8.23
CA VAL A 76 1.91 18.02 -8.24
C VAL A 76 2.06 18.72 -9.59
N LEU A 77 1.94 17.99 -10.69
CA LEU A 77 2.05 18.55 -12.05
C LEU A 77 0.98 19.61 -12.32
N LYS A 78 -0.25 19.37 -11.92
CA LYS A 78 -1.35 20.36 -12.02
C LYS A 78 -1.03 21.63 -11.23
N ALA A 79 -0.48 21.50 -10.02
CA ALA A 79 -0.07 22.66 -9.22
C ALA A 79 1.02 23.47 -9.94
N HIS A 80 2.03 22.82 -10.51
CA HIS A 80 3.07 23.49 -11.29
C HIS A 80 2.54 24.17 -12.56
N ILE A 81 1.65 23.52 -13.31
CA ILE A 81 1.02 24.12 -14.50
C ILE A 81 0.22 25.36 -14.11
N THR A 82 -0.56 25.29 -13.03
CA THR A 82 -1.36 26.41 -12.54
C THR A 82 -0.47 27.57 -12.08
N ASN A 83 0.57 27.29 -11.31
CA ASN A 83 1.52 28.29 -10.83
C ASN A 83 2.25 28.94 -12.00
N TYR A 84 2.73 28.14 -12.96
CA TYR A 84 3.40 28.65 -14.15
C TYR A 84 2.52 29.64 -14.94
N ALA A 85 1.26 29.27 -15.18
CA ALA A 85 0.32 30.12 -15.90
C ALA A 85 0.04 31.43 -15.14
N LYS A 86 -0.18 31.38 -13.82
CA LYS A 86 -0.43 32.55 -12.99
C LYS A 86 0.76 33.50 -12.89
N THR A 87 1.97 32.95 -12.80
CA THR A 87 3.19 33.75 -12.56
C THR A 87 3.90 34.17 -13.84
N ARG A 88 3.47 33.66 -15.01
CA ARG A 88 4.07 34.00 -16.31
C ARG A 88 4.11 35.50 -16.61
N PRO A 89 3.04 36.28 -16.39
CA PRO A 89 3.08 37.74 -16.68
C PRO A 89 4.14 38.46 -15.82
N VAL A 90 4.27 38.09 -14.54
CA VAL A 90 5.28 38.64 -13.61
C VAL A 90 6.68 38.28 -14.07
N TYR A 91 6.89 37.02 -14.46
CA TYR A 91 8.19 36.55 -14.93
C TYR A 91 8.60 37.19 -16.27
N ASP A 92 7.66 37.40 -17.18
CA ASP A 92 7.91 38.09 -18.45
C ASP A 92 8.25 39.57 -18.20
N ALA A 93 7.61 40.24 -17.23
CA ALA A 93 7.98 41.58 -16.80
C ALA A 93 9.41 41.61 -16.19
N TYR A 94 9.73 40.64 -15.33
CA TYR A 94 11.07 40.49 -14.77
C TYR A 94 12.16 40.38 -15.84
N ARG A 95 11.93 39.59 -16.90
CA ARG A 95 12.83 39.50 -18.06
C ARG A 95 13.00 40.83 -18.76
N LYS A 96 11.92 41.59 -18.95
CA LYS A 96 11.93 42.92 -19.64
C LYS A 96 12.71 43.95 -18.85
N THR A 97 12.78 43.85 -17.52
CA THR A 97 13.59 44.73 -16.65
C THR A 97 15.08 44.35 -16.64
N GLY A 98 15.52 43.41 -17.47
CA GLY A 98 16.89 42.90 -17.48
C GLY A 98 17.27 42.17 -16.16
N TYR A 99 16.29 41.50 -15.55
CA TYR A 99 16.48 40.76 -14.28
C TYR A 99 16.86 41.67 -13.10
N SER A 100 16.19 42.82 -12.99
CA SER A 100 16.41 43.81 -11.93
C SER A 100 16.28 43.19 -10.53
N LYS A 101 17.25 43.47 -9.64
CA LYS A 101 17.22 43.01 -8.24
C LYS A 101 16.04 43.57 -7.47
N CYS A 102 15.72 44.86 -7.68
CA CYS A 102 14.59 45.51 -7.05
C CYS A 102 13.27 44.84 -7.44
N PHE A 103 13.07 44.54 -8.73
CA PHE A 103 11.88 43.82 -9.20
C PHE A 103 11.81 42.42 -8.63
N LEU A 104 12.96 41.70 -8.53
CA LEU A 104 13.02 40.39 -7.91
C LEU A 104 12.60 40.42 -6.44
N GLU A 105 13.05 41.41 -5.66
CA GLU A 105 12.69 41.53 -4.26
C GLU A 105 11.19 41.76 -4.07
N THR A 106 10.61 42.63 -4.90
CA THR A 106 9.18 42.94 -4.85
C THR A 106 8.28 41.75 -5.23
N HIS A 107 8.74 40.92 -6.18
CA HIS A 107 7.97 39.80 -6.74
C HIS A 107 8.63 38.42 -6.49
N ARG A 108 9.31 38.31 -5.37
CA ARG A 108 10.15 37.12 -5.04
C ARG A 108 9.35 35.83 -5.08
N THR A 109 8.15 35.84 -4.51
CA THR A 109 7.30 34.64 -4.42
C THR A 109 6.88 34.14 -5.80
N GLU A 110 6.37 35.03 -6.65
CA GLU A 110 5.91 34.68 -7.99
C GLU A 110 7.05 34.19 -8.89
N ILE A 111 8.20 34.87 -8.81
CA ILE A 111 9.38 34.52 -9.59
C ILE A 111 9.93 33.16 -9.14
N THR A 112 9.95 32.89 -7.82
CA THR A 112 10.38 31.60 -7.27
C THR A 112 9.44 30.48 -7.71
N LEU A 113 8.13 30.67 -7.62
CA LEU A 113 7.13 29.69 -8.05
C LEU A 113 7.24 29.42 -9.57
N HIS A 114 7.46 30.45 -10.38
CA HIS A 114 7.67 30.27 -11.82
C HIS A 114 8.88 29.42 -12.14
N LYS A 115 10.03 29.73 -11.51
CA LYS A 115 11.27 28.99 -11.69
C LYS A 115 11.13 27.53 -11.23
N ALA A 116 10.48 27.30 -10.08
CA ALA A 116 10.21 25.96 -9.56
C ALA A 116 9.34 25.14 -10.51
N ALA A 117 8.27 25.75 -11.05
CA ALA A 117 7.43 25.09 -12.03
C ALA A 117 8.20 24.72 -13.31
N LYS A 118 9.02 25.65 -13.83
CA LYS A 118 9.85 25.39 -14.99
C LYS A 118 10.87 24.27 -14.74
N ALA A 119 11.56 24.28 -13.60
CA ALA A 119 12.49 23.23 -13.23
C ALA A 119 11.82 21.85 -13.16
N ALA A 120 10.59 21.76 -12.59
CA ALA A 120 9.83 20.53 -12.55
C ALA A 120 9.44 20.01 -13.95
N PHE A 121 9.15 20.91 -14.90
CA PHE A 121 8.88 20.52 -16.29
C PHE A 121 10.12 20.02 -17.01
N ASP A 122 11.27 20.66 -16.78
CA ASP A 122 12.55 20.28 -17.35
C ASP A 122 13.00 18.91 -16.80
N GLU A 123 12.85 18.68 -15.51
CA GLU A 123 13.13 17.39 -14.83
C GLU A 123 12.24 16.26 -15.36
N ALA A 124 10.95 16.55 -15.58
CA ALA A 124 10.01 15.62 -16.18
C ALA A 124 10.17 15.45 -17.71
N ASN A 125 11.13 16.10 -18.34
CA ASN A 125 11.37 16.09 -19.79
C ASN A 125 10.12 16.43 -20.62
N LEU A 126 9.28 17.33 -20.14
CA LEU A 126 8.03 17.70 -20.78
C LEU A 126 8.27 18.69 -21.93
N LYS A 127 8.34 18.19 -23.17
CA LYS A 127 8.44 19.04 -24.38
C LYS A 127 7.17 19.90 -24.60
N LYS A 128 6.01 19.40 -24.13
CA LYS A 128 4.71 20.09 -24.20
C LYS A 128 3.95 19.84 -22.90
N LEU A 129 3.43 20.91 -22.33
CA LEU A 129 2.62 20.79 -21.10
C LEU A 129 1.27 20.16 -21.44
N PRO A 130 0.85 19.12 -20.69
CA PRO A 130 -0.47 18.53 -20.85
C PRO A 130 -1.55 19.54 -20.41
N LYS A 131 -2.74 19.40 -20.98
CA LYS A 131 -3.87 20.24 -20.55
C LYS A 131 -4.37 19.77 -19.18
N VAL A 132 -4.71 20.72 -18.32
CA VAL A 132 -5.27 20.43 -16.99
C VAL A 132 -6.50 19.51 -17.09
N LYS A 133 -7.36 19.71 -18.10
CA LYS A 133 -8.54 18.86 -18.35
C LYS A 133 -8.18 17.40 -18.63
N GLU A 134 -7.08 17.15 -19.34
CA GLU A 134 -6.60 15.79 -19.62
C GLU A 134 -6.10 15.11 -18.34
N LEU A 135 -5.37 15.87 -17.52
CA LEU A 135 -4.91 15.41 -16.21
C LEU A 135 -6.07 15.16 -15.23
N ASP A 136 -7.12 15.97 -15.27
CA ASP A 136 -8.33 15.78 -14.47
C ASP A 136 -9.07 14.50 -14.87
N ALA A 137 -9.17 14.23 -16.18
CA ALA A 137 -9.78 13.01 -16.68
C ALA A 137 -8.98 11.76 -16.27
N GLU A 138 -7.64 11.81 -16.42
CA GLU A 138 -6.74 10.72 -15.98
C GLU A 138 -6.86 10.50 -14.47
N TYR A 139 -6.84 11.56 -13.67
CA TYR A 139 -6.99 11.51 -12.22
C TYR A 139 -8.30 10.84 -11.81
N SER A 140 -9.42 11.28 -12.39
CA SER A 140 -10.76 10.74 -12.09
C SER A 140 -10.87 9.25 -12.45
N LYS A 141 -10.29 8.84 -13.59
CA LYS A 141 -10.24 7.45 -14.03
C LYS A 141 -9.44 6.60 -13.04
N LEU A 142 -8.21 7.00 -12.72
CA LEU A 142 -7.34 6.28 -11.77
C LEU A 142 -7.97 6.17 -10.38
N LEU A 143 -8.63 7.23 -9.91
CA LEU A 143 -9.31 7.23 -8.62
C LEU A 143 -10.48 6.23 -8.60
N THR A 144 -11.25 6.16 -9.69
CA THR A 144 -12.36 5.21 -9.83
C THR A 144 -11.84 3.77 -9.88
N GLU A 145 -10.82 3.50 -10.68
CA GLU A 145 -10.19 2.19 -10.78
C GLU A 145 -9.59 1.74 -9.44
N LYS A 146 -8.89 2.63 -8.72
CA LYS A 146 -8.37 2.37 -7.38
C LYS A 146 -9.50 1.98 -6.42
N LYS A 147 -10.59 2.75 -6.40
CA LYS A 147 -11.74 2.46 -5.54
C LYS A 147 -12.39 1.11 -5.86
N ALA A 148 -12.47 0.76 -7.14
CA ALA A 148 -13.03 -0.53 -7.57
C ALA A 148 -12.16 -1.74 -7.15
N ARG A 149 -10.82 -1.56 -7.08
CA ARG A 149 -9.88 -2.63 -6.66
C ARG A 149 -9.82 -2.84 -5.14
N TYR A 150 -10.21 -1.86 -4.35
CA TYR A 150 -10.08 -1.92 -2.90
C TYR A 150 -10.87 -3.07 -2.22
N PRO A 151 -12.10 -3.40 -2.63
CA PRO A 151 -12.82 -4.56 -2.11
C PRO A 151 -12.08 -5.88 -2.35
N ASP A 152 -11.55 -6.07 -3.58
CA ASP A 152 -10.78 -7.27 -3.94
C ASP A 152 -9.48 -7.37 -3.14
N TYR A 153 -8.78 -6.26 -2.93
CA TYR A 153 -7.59 -6.20 -2.07
C TYR A 153 -7.91 -6.60 -0.63
N ARG A 154 -9.01 -6.11 -0.05
CA ARG A 154 -9.43 -6.49 1.31
C ARG A 154 -9.74 -7.99 1.39
N LYS A 155 -10.49 -8.51 0.42
CA LYS A 155 -10.83 -9.93 0.34
C LYS A 155 -9.59 -10.81 0.22
N ALA A 156 -8.65 -10.44 -0.66
CA ALA A 156 -7.38 -11.15 -0.82
C ALA A 156 -6.54 -11.12 0.46
N LYS A 157 -6.55 -9.99 1.20
CA LYS A 157 -5.88 -9.87 2.50
C LYS A 157 -6.47 -10.81 3.54
N GLU A 158 -7.80 -10.86 3.64
CA GLU A 158 -8.50 -11.74 4.57
C GLU A 158 -8.21 -13.21 4.27
N GLU A 159 -8.34 -13.61 3.01
CA GLU A 159 -8.06 -14.97 2.54
C GLU A 159 -6.60 -15.39 2.86
N MET A 160 -5.63 -14.53 2.53
CA MET A 160 -4.22 -14.77 2.87
C MET A 160 -4.02 -14.93 4.38
N GLN A 161 -4.63 -14.06 5.20
CA GLN A 161 -4.48 -14.13 6.66
C GLN A 161 -5.11 -15.37 7.26
N GLU A 162 -6.23 -15.84 6.74
CA GLU A 162 -6.88 -17.09 7.19
C GLU A 162 -6.03 -18.31 6.85
N LEU A 163 -5.51 -18.38 5.62
CA LEU A 163 -4.62 -19.46 5.19
C LEU A 163 -3.32 -19.49 6.00
N LEU A 164 -2.66 -18.35 6.21
CA LEU A 164 -1.45 -18.26 7.03
C LEU A 164 -1.71 -18.66 8.49
N ARG A 165 -2.88 -18.30 9.04
CA ARG A 165 -3.27 -18.72 10.39
C ARG A 165 -3.47 -20.22 10.47
N ALA A 166 -4.14 -20.81 9.49
CA ALA A 166 -4.36 -22.25 9.43
C ALA A 166 -3.02 -23.00 9.28
N GLN A 167 -2.16 -22.57 8.37
CA GLN A 167 -0.81 -23.12 8.19
C GLN A 167 -0.01 -23.10 9.50
N LYS A 168 0.07 -21.95 10.15
CA LYS A 168 0.77 -21.79 11.43
C LYS A 168 0.20 -22.69 12.53
N ASN A 169 -1.11 -22.87 12.58
CA ASN A 169 -1.74 -23.74 13.57
C ASN A 169 -1.35 -25.22 13.33
N ILE A 170 -1.30 -25.64 12.07
CA ILE A 170 -0.90 -26.99 11.67
C ILE A 170 0.58 -27.23 12.01
N GLU A 171 1.46 -26.29 11.66
CA GLU A 171 2.90 -26.38 11.95
C GLU A 171 3.16 -26.52 13.45
N LEU A 172 2.46 -25.74 14.28
CA LEU A 172 2.58 -25.82 15.74
C LEU A 172 2.05 -27.13 16.29
N PHE A 173 0.95 -27.65 15.75
CA PHE A 173 0.35 -28.91 16.18
C PHE A 173 1.27 -30.09 15.92
N PHE A 174 1.79 -30.22 14.69
CA PHE A 174 2.73 -31.29 14.34
C PHE A 174 4.15 -31.07 14.89
N GLY A 175 4.54 -29.83 15.17
CA GLY A 175 5.83 -29.52 15.79
C GLY A 175 5.91 -29.90 17.26
N GLU A 176 4.78 -29.92 17.98
CA GLU A 176 4.69 -30.43 19.37
C GLU A 176 4.85 -31.96 19.43
N GLU A 177 4.44 -32.71 18.39
CA GLU A 177 4.61 -34.18 18.34
C GLU A 177 6.07 -34.61 18.09
N LYS A 178 6.94 -33.72 17.62
CA LYS A 178 8.36 -34.05 17.32
C LYS A 178 9.34 -33.74 18.46
N LYS A 179 8.86 -33.25 19.61
CA LYS A 179 9.74 -33.08 20.79
C LYS A 179 9.64 -34.35 21.66
N PRO A 180 10.74 -35.12 21.81
CA PRO A 180 10.79 -36.29 22.66
C PRO A 180 10.63 -35.95 24.14
#